data_2788c8f022be0f9e5899659ab7406b64
#
_entry.id   2788c8f022be0f9e5899659ab7406b64
#
_cell.length_a   1.000
_cell.length_b   1.000
_cell.length_c   1.000
_cell.angle_alpha   90.00
_cell.angle_beta   90.00
_cell.angle_gamma   90.00
#
_symmetry.space_group_name_H-M   'P 1'
#
loop_
_entity.id
_entity.type
_entity.pdbx_description
1 polymer ?
#
loop_
_entity_poly.entity_id
_entity_poly.type
_entity_poly.pdbx_seq_one_letter_code
_entity_poly.pdbx_strand_id
1 'polypeptide(L)'
;LPYGIDITPDGKVWFARLHTDEIGSIDPDSGKITMIATPFRGPRRLRADAAGKLWITAFPESAIVRFDPATSRFTRFDLPLSPKGGDTPYALNVDRPRGIVWVNGNQSDSLYTFDIANETWANIPLPRRVTFTRDVEFEPDGTAYTAIAHFPGWHVEDGQSTLIRVQRP
;
A
#
# COMPACT_ATOMS: atom_id res chain seq x y z
N LEU A 1 -7.83 -8.26 14.46
CA LEU A 1 -8.61 -8.50 13.24
C LEU A 1 -7.73 -8.27 12.03
N PRO A 2 -7.80 -9.12 10.98
CA PRO A 2 -7.15 -8.88 9.69
C PRO A 2 -7.64 -7.56 9.08
N TYR A 3 -6.74 -6.84 8.41
CA TYR A 3 -7.06 -5.57 7.75
C TYR A 3 -6.79 -5.64 6.25
N GLY A 4 -5.54 -5.83 5.83
CA GLY A 4 -5.18 -6.07 4.43
C GLY A 4 -5.14 -7.57 4.13
N ILE A 5 -5.54 -7.95 2.91
CA ILE A 5 -5.51 -9.34 2.45
C ILE A 5 -5.17 -9.36 0.96
N ASP A 6 -4.38 -10.35 0.53
CA ASP A 6 -4.12 -10.66 -0.88
C ASP A 6 -3.67 -12.12 -1.04
N ILE A 7 -3.59 -12.55 -2.30
CA ILE A 7 -3.20 -13.91 -2.68
C ILE A 7 -1.94 -13.83 -3.54
N THR A 8 -0.92 -14.58 -3.14
CA THR A 8 0.32 -14.74 -3.93
C THR A 8 0.10 -15.66 -5.14
N PRO A 9 0.94 -15.59 -6.19
CA PRO A 9 0.77 -16.41 -7.39
C PRO A 9 0.72 -17.92 -7.16
N ASP A 10 1.28 -18.41 -6.06
CA ASP A 10 1.23 -19.80 -5.62
C ASP A 10 -0.10 -20.19 -4.92
N GLY A 11 -1.07 -19.25 -4.85
CA GLY A 11 -2.38 -19.46 -4.24
C GLY A 11 -2.45 -19.26 -2.73
N LYS A 12 -1.34 -18.95 -2.08
CA LYS A 12 -1.30 -18.72 -0.63
C LYS A 12 -1.97 -17.40 -0.26
N VAL A 13 -2.89 -17.45 0.69
CA VAL A 13 -3.57 -16.26 1.20
C VAL A 13 -2.71 -15.60 2.27
N TRP A 14 -2.52 -14.28 2.17
CA TRP A 14 -1.79 -13.49 3.15
C TRP A 14 -2.65 -12.36 3.69
N PHE A 15 -2.43 -12.02 4.97
CA PHE A 15 -3.16 -10.93 5.62
C PHE A 15 -2.27 -10.16 6.59
N ALA A 16 -2.62 -8.89 6.80
CA ALA A 16 -1.96 -8.00 7.75
C ALA A 16 -2.83 -7.76 8.97
N ARG A 17 -2.22 -7.64 10.16
CA ARG A 17 -2.89 -7.36 11.44
C ARG A 17 -2.39 -6.05 12.03
N LEU A 18 -3.13 -4.97 11.74
CA LEU A 18 -2.75 -3.59 12.06
C LEU A 18 -2.36 -3.35 13.53
N HIS A 19 -3.03 -4.00 14.48
CA HIS A 19 -2.88 -3.71 15.91
C HIS A 19 -2.00 -4.69 16.68
N THR A 20 -1.45 -5.69 16.02
CA THR A 20 -0.61 -6.71 16.67
C THR A 20 0.78 -6.83 16.07
N ASP A 21 1.11 -5.94 15.11
CA ASP A 21 2.40 -5.91 14.43
C ASP A 21 2.80 -7.28 13.84
N GLU A 22 1.82 -7.91 13.17
CA GLU A 22 1.99 -9.22 12.56
C GLU A 22 1.41 -9.27 11.16
N ILE A 23 1.98 -10.12 10.33
CA ILE A 23 1.34 -10.65 9.13
C ILE A 23 1.06 -12.14 9.32
N GLY A 24 0.11 -12.66 8.58
CA GLY A 24 -0.19 -14.08 8.62
C GLY A 24 -0.42 -14.65 7.23
N SER A 25 -0.28 -15.95 7.10
CA SER A 25 -0.67 -16.68 5.90
C SER A 25 -1.61 -17.82 6.25
N ILE A 26 -2.45 -18.17 5.28
CA ILE A 26 -3.34 -19.32 5.32
C ILE A 26 -2.94 -20.25 4.17
N ASP A 27 -2.64 -21.47 4.52
CA ASP A 27 -2.42 -22.53 3.54
C ASP A 27 -3.78 -22.96 2.99
N PRO A 28 -4.02 -22.87 1.66
CA PRO A 28 -5.35 -23.10 1.09
C PRO A 28 -5.82 -24.55 1.21
N ASP A 29 -4.90 -25.50 1.25
CA ASP A 29 -5.24 -26.92 1.26
C ASP A 29 -5.56 -27.42 2.67
N SER A 30 -4.76 -27.03 3.64
CA SER A 30 -4.89 -27.48 5.05
C SER A 30 -5.66 -26.51 5.95
N GLY A 31 -5.85 -25.26 5.50
CA GLY A 31 -6.39 -24.18 6.35
C GLY A 31 -5.45 -23.73 7.46
N LYS A 32 -4.21 -24.23 7.48
CA LYS A 32 -3.23 -23.89 8.52
C LYS A 32 -2.87 -22.41 8.46
N ILE A 33 -2.98 -21.74 9.60
CA ILE A 33 -2.57 -20.34 9.77
C ILE A 33 -1.16 -20.30 10.34
N THR A 34 -0.30 -19.49 9.72
CA THR A 34 1.05 -19.19 10.23
C THR A 34 1.14 -17.68 10.47
N MET A 35 1.58 -17.29 11.67
CA MET A 35 1.78 -15.89 12.07
C MET A 35 3.27 -15.53 12.05
N ILE A 36 3.60 -14.32 11.59
CA ILE A 36 4.95 -13.78 11.51
C ILE A 36 4.95 -12.38 12.10
N ALA A 37 5.73 -12.16 13.15
CA ALA A 37 5.94 -10.84 13.72
C ALA A 37 6.69 -9.93 12.71
N THR A 38 6.24 -8.68 12.58
CA THR A 38 6.89 -7.70 11.71
C THR A 38 7.94 -6.89 12.49
N PRO A 39 9.06 -6.52 11.88
CA PRO A 39 10.06 -5.64 12.50
C PRO A 39 9.65 -4.16 12.44
N PHE A 40 8.37 -3.86 12.20
CA PHE A 40 7.77 -2.53 12.11
C PHE A 40 6.34 -2.57 12.66
N ARG A 41 5.82 -1.39 12.97
CA ARG A 41 4.48 -1.25 13.54
C ARG A 41 3.41 -1.03 12.47
N GLY A 42 2.21 -1.46 12.80
CA GLY A 42 1.00 -1.14 12.06
C GLY A 42 0.98 -1.65 10.62
N PRO A 43 1.24 -2.93 10.34
CA PRO A 43 1.04 -3.51 9.01
C PRO A 43 -0.43 -3.38 8.63
N ARG A 44 -0.74 -2.49 7.67
CA ARG A 44 -2.13 -2.16 7.37
C ARG A 44 -2.64 -2.79 6.09
N ARG A 45 -2.20 -2.30 4.94
CA ARG A 45 -2.51 -2.90 3.64
C ARG A 45 -1.36 -3.78 3.20
N LEU A 46 -1.71 -4.81 2.46
CA LEU A 46 -0.76 -5.80 1.95
C LEU A 46 -1.20 -6.18 0.54
N ARG A 47 -0.25 -6.24 -0.40
CA ARG A 47 -0.46 -6.71 -1.77
C ARG A 47 0.75 -7.53 -2.23
N ALA A 48 0.49 -8.57 -3.03
CA ALA A 48 1.52 -9.38 -3.65
C ALA A 48 1.96 -8.79 -4.99
N ASP A 49 3.25 -8.87 -5.31
CA ASP A 49 3.75 -8.61 -6.65
C ASP A 49 3.74 -9.89 -7.53
N ALA A 50 4.16 -9.74 -8.79
CA ALA A 50 4.20 -10.85 -9.74
C ALA A 50 5.21 -11.95 -9.34
N ALA A 51 6.23 -11.63 -8.53
CA ALA A 51 7.22 -12.56 -8.02
C ALA A 51 6.79 -13.22 -6.68
N GLY A 52 5.58 -12.91 -6.19
CA GLY A 52 5.06 -13.45 -4.92
C GLY A 52 5.62 -12.79 -3.67
N LYS A 53 6.32 -11.66 -3.80
CA LYS A 53 6.72 -10.86 -2.64
C LYS A 53 5.56 -9.99 -2.20
N LEU A 54 5.49 -9.74 -0.90
CA LEU A 54 4.43 -8.93 -0.31
C LEU A 54 4.92 -7.51 -0.07
N TRP A 55 4.13 -6.55 -0.47
CA TRP A 55 4.32 -5.13 -0.20
C TRP A 55 3.31 -4.70 0.85
N ILE A 56 3.80 -4.08 1.94
CA ILE A 56 3.03 -3.84 3.15
C ILE A 56 3.20 -2.39 3.56
N THR A 57 2.12 -1.68 3.89
CA THR A 57 2.24 -0.34 4.49
C THR A 57 2.59 -0.46 5.97
N ALA A 58 3.70 0.17 6.38
CA ALA A 58 4.03 0.43 7.79
C ALA A 58 3.33 1.75 8.19
N PHE A 59 2.03 1.65 8.48
CA PHE A 59 1.12 2.80 8.54
C PHE A 59 1.59 3.95 9.44
N PRO A 60 2.01 3.75 10.70
CA PRO A 60 2.46 4.85 11.56
C PRO A 60 3.92 5.27 11.32
N GLU A 61 4.62 4.65 10.38
CA GLU A 61 6.08 4.80 10.24
C GLU A 61 6.52 5.44 8.93
N SER A 62 5.61 5.97 8.12
CA SER A 62 5.91 6.61 6.82
C SER A 62 6.77 5.75 5.89
N ALA A 63 6.48 4.46 5.79
CA ALA A 63 7.25 3.52 5.00
C ALA A 63 6.37 2.44 4.37
N ILE A 64 6.89 1.83 3.31
CA ILE A 64 6.43 0.52 2.86
C ILE A 64 7.51 -0.52 3.13
N VAL A 65 7.11 -1.76 3.27
CA VAL A 65 8.01 -2.87 3.56
C VAL A 65 7.75 -4.01 2.58
N ARG A 66 8.79 -4.50 1.94
CA ARG A 66 8.75 -5.72 1.13
C ARG A 66 9.06 -6.92 2.02
N PHE A 67 8.20 -7.91 2.04
CA PHE A 67 8.46 -9.21 2.65
C PHE A 67 8.65 -10.27 1.57
N ASP A 68 9.71 -11.03 1.70
CA ASP A 68 10.00 -12.17 0.82
C ASP A 68 9.67 -13.48 1.56
N PRO A 69 8.58 -14.18 1.18
CA PRO A 69 8.18 -15.41 1.84
C PRO A 69 9.20 -16.56 1.73
N ALA A 70 10.02 -16.58 0.68
CA ALA A 70 11.01 -17.62 0.48
C ALA A 70 12.19 -17.54 1.45
N THR A 71 12.56 -16.31 1.84
CA THR A 71 13.70 -16.05 2.73
C THR A 71 13.30 -15.54 4.10
N SER A 72 12.02 -15.27 4.31
CA SER A 72 11.46 -14.61 5.50
C SER A 72 12.09 -13.24 5.79
N ARG A 73 12.59 -12.55 4.76
CA ARG A 73 13.28 -11.27 4.89
C ARG A 73 12.34 -10.10 4.68
N PHE A 74 12.44 -9.12 5.57
CA PHE A 74 11.81 -7.81 5.43
C PHE A 74 12.83 -6.78 4.92
N THR A 75 12.42 -5.95 3.96
CA THR A 75 13.20 -4.81 3.44
C THR A 75 12.34 -3.56 3.49
N ARG A 76 12.81 -2.51 4.17
CA ARG A 76 12.07 -1.26 4.38
C ARG A 76 12.45 -0.22 3.34
N PHE A 77 11.47 0.56 2.90
CA PHE A 77 11.61 1.71 2.02
C PHE A 77 10.82 2.89 2.62
N ASP A 78 11.51 3.90 3.09
CA ASP A 78 10.89 5.11 3.63
C ASP A 78 10.23 5.92 2.51
N LEU A 79 9.08 6.55 2.77
CA LEU A 79 8.45 7.46 1.83
C LEU A 79 9.37 8.65 1.53
N PRO A 80 9.37 9.17 0.29
CA PRO A 80 10.27 10.25 -0.16
C PRO A 80 9.80 11.62 0.33
N LEU A 81 9.80 11.82 1.64
CA LEU A 81 9.27 13.01 2.29
C LEU A 81 10.36 13.86 2.95
N SER A 82 10.11 15.18 2.98
CA SER A 82 10.88 16.12 3.77
C SER A 82 9.91 17.04 4.54
N PRO A 83 9.92 17.06 5.88
CA PRO A 83 10.69 16.16 6.76
C PRO A 83 10.20 14.72 6.69
N LYS A 84 11.08 13.78 7.03
CA LYS A 84 10.71 12.36 7.16
C LYS A 84 9.60 12.17 8.20
N GLY A 85 8.71 11.22 7.94
CA GLY A 85 7.60 10.92 8.85
C GLY A 85 6.38 11.83 8.69
N GLY A 86 6.37 12.72 7.70
CA GLY A 86 5.29 13.68 7.49
C GLY A 86 4.01 13.13 6.86
N ASP A 87 3.98 11.84 6.50
CA ASP A 87 2.80 11.21 5.91
C ASP A 87 2.63 9.77 6.41
N THR A 88 1.41 9.27 6.34
CA THR A 88 1.09 7.87 6.66
C THR A 88 0.57 7.16 5.42
N PRO A 89 1.23 6.07 4.97
CA PRO A 89 0.78 5.28 3.84
C PRO A 89 -0.49 4.50 4.20
N TYR A 90 -1.64 5.02 3.80
CA TYR A 90 -2.93 4.42 4.16
C TYR A 90 -3.17 3.09 3.45
N ALA A 91 -2.96 3.09 2.15
CA ALA A 91 -3.11 1.91 1.30
C ALA A 91 -1.97 1.84 0.29
N LEU A 92 -1.79 0.67 -0.26
CA LEU A 92 -0.97 0.44 -1.44
C LEU A 92 -1.64 -0.59 -2.35
N ASN A 93 -1.30 -0.53 -3.63
CA ASN A 93 -1.59 -1.57 -4.60
C ASN A 93 -0.41 -1.76 -5.55
N VAL A 94 -0.32 -2.92 -6.20
CA VAL A 94 0.80 -3.26 -7.07
C VAL A 94 0.31 -3.41 -8.50
N ASP A 95 0.76 -2.55 -9.38
CA ASP A 95 0.67 -2.73 -10.83
C ASP A 95 1.65 -3.84 -11.23
N ARG A 96 1.17 -5.08 -11.13
CA ARG A 96 2.00 -6.29 -11.32
C ARG A 96 2.65 -6.35 -12.71
N PRO A 97 1.93 -6.03 -13.81
CA PRO A 97 2.54 -6.04 -15.15
C PRO A 97 3.70 -5.06 -15.32
N ARG A 98 3.66 -3.92 -14.60
CA ARG A 98 4.67 -2.86 -14.73
C ARG A 98 5.70 -2.85 -13.60
N GLY A 99 5.49 -3.67 -12.57
CA GLY A 99 6.39 -3.72 -11.41
C GLY A 99 6.40 -2.41 -10.61
N ILE A 100 5.25 -1.76 -10.46
CA ILE A 100 5.12 -0.49 -9.75
C ILE A 100 4.22 -0.66 -8.53
N VAL A 101 4.71 -0.27 -7.36
CA VAL A 101 3.89 -0.13 -6.16
C VAL A 101 3.34 1.29 -6.10
N TRP A 102 2.03 1.42 -6.03
CA TRP A 102 1.34 2.69 -5.80
C TRP A 102 0.94 2.80 -4.33
N VAL A 103 1.16 3.96 -3.74
CA VAL A 103 0.92 4.20 -2.31
C VAL A 103 0.10 5.47 -2.12
N ASN A 104 -0.98 5.38 -1.35
CA ASN A 104 -1.78 6.52 -0.97
C ASN A 104 -1.16 7.24 0.23
N GLY A 105 -0.75 8.49 0.03
CA GLY A 105 -0.41 9.40 1.11
C GLY A 105 -1.68 9.94 1.77
N ASN A 106 -1.81 9.74 3.07
CA ASN A 106 -3.03 10.11 3.79
C ASN A 106 -3.04 11.57 4.30
N GLN A 107 -1.87 12.19 4.38
CA GLN A 107 -1.69 13.53 4.96
C GLN A 107 -0.99 14.52 4.01
N SER A 108 -0.53 14.07 2.86
CA SER A 108 0.28 14.87 1.92
C SER A 108 -0.44 15.24 0.64
N ASP A 109 -1.68 14.83 0.46
CA ASP A 109 -2.42 14.99 -0.80
C ASP A 109 -1.62 14.48 -2.01
N SER A 110 -0.99 13.32 -1.86
CA SER A 110 -0.13 12.72 -2.87
C SER A 110 -0.41 11.24 -3.07
N LEU A 111 -0.15 10.77 -4.27
CA LEU A 111 0.17 9.37 -4.53
C LEU A 111 1.68 9.25 -4.71
N TYR A 112 2.24 8.19 -4.19
CA TYR A 112 3.62 7.82 -4.44
C TYR A 112 3.67 6.60 -5.33
N THR A 113 4.65 6.53 -6.22
CA THR A 113 4.95 5.31 -6.95
C THR A 113 6.37 4.86 -6.64
N PHE A 114 6.53 3.55 -6.46
CA PHE A 114 7.82 2.93 -6.24
C PHE A 114 8.09 1.91 -7.35
N ASP A 115 9.15 2.12 -8.11
CA ASP A 115 9.62 1.18 -9.13
C ASP A 115 10.37 0.04 -8.44
N ILE A 116 9.87 -1.18 -8.59
CA ILE A 116 10.41 -2.37 -7.91
C ILE A 116 11.79 -2.74 -8.45
N ALA A 117 12.04 -2.53 -9.73
CA ALA A 117 13.29 -2.93 -10.38
C ALA A 117 14.44 -1.99 -10.05
N ASN A 118 14.16 -0.69 -10.00
CA ASN A 118 15.17 0.34 -9.79
C ASN A 118 15.23 0.83 -8.32
N GLU A 119 14.29 0.43 -7.49
CA GLU A 119 14.09 0.88 -6.11
C GLU A 119 14.02 2.42 -5.99
N THR A 120 13.30 3.06 -6.92
CA THR A 120 13.17 4.51 -6.99
C THR A 120 11.74 4.98 -6.77
N TRP A 121 11.63 6.14 -6.11
CA TRP A 121 10.35 6.78 -5.84
C TRP A 121 10.02 7.88 -6.83
N ALA A 122 8.71 8.07 -7.11
CA ALA A 122 8.17 9.30 -7.64
C ALA A 122 6.99 9.77 -6.79
N ASN A 123 6.80 11.09 -6.70
CA ASN A 123 5.67 11.72 -6.02
C ASN A 123 4.74 12.35 -7.05
N ILE A 124 3.44 12.08 -6.92
CA ILE A 124 2.38 12.61 -7.78
C ILE A 124 1.43 13.43 -6.89
N PRO A 125 1.60 14.76 -6.83
CA PRO A 125 0.68 15.62 -6.10
C PRO A 125 -0.73 15.52 -6.68
N LEU A 126 -1.72 15.44 -5.80
CA LEU A 126 -3.11 15.40 -6.20
C LEU A 126 -3.64 16.82 -6.52
N PRO A 127 -4.62 16.96 -7.41
CA PRO A 127 -5.14 18.26 -7.84
C PRO A 127 -5.98 18.97 -6.78
N ARG A 128 -6.24 18.32 -5.66
CA ARG A 128 -7.07 18.82 -4.55
C ARG A 128 -6.36 18.64 -3.23
N ARG A 129 -6.76 19.41 -2.22
CA ARG A 129 -6.25 19.33 -0.86
C ARG A 129 -7.17 18.53 0.05
N VAL A 130 -6.60 18.01 1.12
CA VAL A 130 -7.29 17.26 2.19
C VAL A 130 -8.04 16.07 1.61
N THR A 131 -7.35 15.31 0.76
CA THR A 131 -7.98 14.28 -0.08
C THR A 131 -8.25 12.98 0.66
N PHE A 132 -7.46 12.62 1.65
CA PHE A 132 -7.58 11.35 2.39
C PHE A 132 -7.87 10.14 1.49
N THR A 133 -7.09 9.98 0.42
CA THR A 133 -7.27 8.84 -0.48
C THR A 133 -6.97 7.54 0.25
N ARG A 134 -7.72 6.46 -0.05
CA ARG A 134 -7.69 5.22 0.76
C ARG A 134 -7.45 3.94 -0.03
N ASP A 135 -7.47 4.03 -1.33
CA ASP A 135 -7.17 2.90 -2.22
C ASP A 135 -6.75 3.40 -3.59
N VAL A 136 -6.16 2.54 -4.39
CA VAL A 136 -5.80 2.80 -5.77
C VAL A 136 -6.01 1.54 -6.60
N GLU A 137 -6.68 1.68 -7.73
CA GLU A 137 -6.97 0.59 -8.67
C GLU A 137 -6.48 0.95 -10.06
N PHE A 138 -6.31 -0.03 -10.94
CA PHE A 138 -5.70 0.15 -12.26
C PHE A 138 -6.55 -0.44 -13.38
N GLU A 139 -6.52 0.23 -14.52
CA GLU A 139 -6.88 -0.38 -15.79
C GLU A 139 -5.71 -1.18 -16.38
N PRO A 140 -5.98 -2.06 -17.36
CA PRO A 140 -4.93 -2.85 -18.01
C PRO A 140 -3.84 -2.01 -18.68
N ASP A 141 -4.14 -0.79 -19.10
CA ASP A 141 -3.18 0.15 -19.68
C ASP A 141 -2.28 0.83 -18.63
N GLY A 142 -2.55 0.63 -17.33
CA GLY A 142 -1.83 1.23 -16.21
C GLY A 142 -2.36 2.58 -15.75
N THR A 143 -3.48 3.03 -16.31
CA THR A 143 -4.21 4.18 -15.76
C THR A 143 -4.65 3.85 -14.34
N ALA A 144 -4.26 4.68 -13.39
CA ALA A 144 -4.60 4.52 -11.97
C ALA A 144 -5.81 5.37 -11.60
N TYR A 145 -6.62 4.86 -10.70
CA TYR A 145 -7.76 5.56 -10.13
C TYR A 145 -7.67 5.56 -8.60
N THR A 146 -7.96 6.70 -8.01
CA THR A 146 -8.18 6.82 -6.57
C THR A 146 -9.35 7.75 -6.30
N ALA A 147 -9.95 7.63 -5.13
CA ALA A 147 -11.07 8.48 -4.75
C ALA A 147 -10.74 9.25 -3.47
N ILE A 148 -11.26 10.47 -3.41
CA ILE A 148 -11.24 11.28 -2.20
C ILE A 148 -12.24 10.67 -1.20
N ALA A 149 -11.76 10.33 0.00
CA ALA A 149 -12.64 9.86 1.05
C ALA A 149 -13.42 11.04 1.63
N HIS A 150 -14.75 10.93 1.61
CA HIS A 150 -15.64 11.95 2.17
C HIS A 150 -15.71 11.93 3.71
N PHE A 151 -14.86 11.19 4.36
CA PHE A 151 -14.83 11.10 5.82
C PHE A 151 -13.41 11.33 6.37
N PRO A 152 -13.26 12.20 7.37
CA PRO A 152 -14.28 13.04 7.99
C PRO A 152 -14.66 14.23 7.09
N GLY A 153 -15.94 14.47 6.92
CA GLY A 153 -16.49 15.45 5.95
C GLY A 153 -16.01 16.89 6.09
N TRP A 154 -15.57 17.30 7.27
CA TRP A 154 -15.01 18.65 7.51
C TRP A 154 -13.57 18.84 7.00
N HIS A 155 -12.92 17.79 6.51
CA HIS A 155 -11.57 17.85 5.99
C HIS A 155 -11.49 17.94 4.46
N VAL A 156 -12.62 17.74 3.77
CA VAL A 156 -12.63 17.75 2.31
C VAL A 156 -12.81 19.21 1.82
N GLU A 157 -11.86 19.66 1.03
CA GLU A 157 -11.95 20.94 0.32
C GLU A 157 -13.27 20.94 -0.49
N ASP A 158 -14.16 21.87 -0.29
CA ASP A 158 -15.50 21.99 -0.91
C ASP A 158 -16.52 20.85 -0.65
N GLY A 159 -16.21 19.84 0.15
CA GLY A 159 -17.16 18.77 0.50
C GLY A 159 -17.60 17.84 -0.63
N GLN A 160 -16.91 17.84 -1.78
CA GLN A 160 -17.28 17.03 -2.94
C GLN A 160 -16.48 15.75 -3.05
N SER A 161 -17.17 14.62 -3.14
CA SER A 161 -16.55 13.33 -3.50
C SER A 161 -16.00 13.42 -4.92
N THR A 162 -14.76 13.02 -5.11
CA THR A 162 -14.07 13.14 -6.40
C THR A 162 -13.33 11.83 -6.72
N LEU A 163 -13.52 11.35 -7.94
CA LEU A 163 -12.68 10.31 -8.52
C LEU A 163 -11.51 10.98 -9.25
N ILE A 164 -10.31 10.55 -8.95
CA ILE A 164 -9.08 11.05 -9.55
C ILE A 164 -8.53 9.97 -10.47
N ARG A 165 -8.30 10.35 -11.73
CA ARG A 165 -7.65 9.52 -12.74
C ARG A 165 -6.22 10.00 -12.94
N VAL A 166 -5.27 9.09 -12.88
CA VAL A 166 -3.84 9.37 -13.07
C VAL A 166 -3.32 8.55 -14.24
N GLN A 167 -2.86 9.23 -15.28
CA GLN A 167 -2.10 8.60 -16.37
C GLN A 167 -0.62 8.90 -16.16
N ARG A 168 0.21 7.87 -16.22
CA ARG A 168 1.65 8.06 -16.32
C ARG A 168 1.99 8.49 -17.74
N PRO A 169 2.91 9.45 -17.91
CA PRO A 169 3.40 9.84 -19.21
C PRO A 169 4.15 8.69 -19.92
#